data_cfff9a94df96e52d394e11b17347be42
#
_entry.id   cfff9a94df96e52d394e11b17347be42
#
_cell.length_a   1.000
_cell.length_b   1.000
_cell.length_c   1.000
_cell.angle_alpha   90.00
_cell.angle_beta   90.00
_cell.angle_gamma   90.00
#
_symmetry.space_group_name_H-M   'P 1'
#
loop_
_entity.id
_entity.type
_entity.pdbx_description
1 polymer ?
#
loop_
_entity_poly.entity_id
_entity_poly.type
_entity_poly.pdbx_seq_one_letter_code
_entity_poly.pdbx_strand_id
1 'polypeptide(L)'
;IQAILDAETMVKDQGIPDDAYPFVWLKSLGFSDRRLGQLANLPANDVTAKRLAHNIVPSFKRIDTCAAEFASDTAYMYSSYELASAFANGLGGAECEADPSDRKKVVILGGGPNRIGQGIEFDYCCVHACYALSEAGFETIMINCNPETVSTDYDTSDRLYFEPLTDEDVISVIKRESENGTLCGVIVQLGGQTPLKIAAALEEAGIPILGTSPDAIDLAEDRERFQQLLQKLDLLQPENGIAHSA
;
A
#
# COMPACT_ATOMS: atom_id res chain seq x y z
N ILE A 1 8.36 23.41 -4.24
CA ILE A 1 9.07 22.87 -5.42
C ILE A 1 10.58 23.00 -5.23
N GLN A 2 11.14 24.20 -4.94
CA GLN A 2 12.59 24.39 -4.82
C GLN A 2 13.21 23.44 -3.79
N ALA A 3 12.61 23.29 -2.60
CA ALA A 3 13.10 22.37 -1.57
C ALA A 3 13.18 20.91 -2.03
N ILE A 4 12.25 20.47 -2.90
CA ILE A 4 12.30 19.12 -3.48
C ILE A 4 13.48 18.99 -4.46
N LEU A 5 13.71 20.00 -5.32
CA LEU A 5 14.83 20.00 -6.26
C LEU A 5 16.19 20.03 -5.54
N ASP A 6 16.28 20.83 -4.48
CA ASP A 6 17.50 20.91 -3.64
C ASP A 6 17.76 19.56 -2.95
N ALA A 7 16.71 18.92 -2.44
CA ALA A 7 16.78 17.58 -1.83
C ALA A 7 17.21 16.51 -2.84
N GLU A 8 16.67 16.52 -4.06
CA GLU A 8 17.10 15.61 -5.11
C GLU A 8 18.59 15.80 -5.47
N THR A 9 19.02 17.05 -5.56
CA THR A 9 20.44 17.38 -5.84
C THR A 9 21.33 16.88 -4.71
N MET A 10 20.94 17.13 -3.46
CA MET A 10 21.68 16.64 -2.28
C MET A 10 21.82 15.11 -2.30
N VAL A 11 20.74 14.38 -2.55
CA VAL A 11 20.79 12.90 -2.57
C VAL A 11 21.62 12.37 -3.74
N LYS A 12 21.58 13.02 -4.91
CA LYS A 12 22.44 12.64 -6.06
C LYS A 12 23.92 12.84 -5.77
N ASP A 13 24.27 13.92 -5.09
CA ASP A 13 25.67 14.31 -4.87
C ASP A 13 26.28 13.62 -3.63
N GLN A 14 25.48 13.38 -2.59
CA GLN A 14 25.95 12.94 -1.28
C GLN A 14 25.45 11.53 -0.89
N GLY A 15 24.49 10.98 -1.63
CA GLY A 15 23.84 9.71 -1.29
C GLY A 15 22.76 9.86 -0.22
N ILE A 16 22.31 8.72 0.30
CA ILE A 16 21.30 8.66 1.37
C ILE A 16 21.97 9.05 2.71
N PRO A 17 21.40 10.00 3.46
CA PRO A 17 21.95 10.41 4.75
C PRO A 17 22.14 9.24 5.72
N ASP A 18 23.22 9.27 6.50
CA ASP A 18 23.47 8.33 7.59
C ASP A 18 22.75 8.73 8.88
N ASP A 19 22.40 10.01 9.01
CA ASP A 19 21.71 10.54 10.17
C ASP A 19 20.18 10.48 9.99
N ALA A 20 19.49 10.20 11.08
CA ALA A 20 18.05 10.07 11.08
C ALA A 20 17.31 11.36 10.72
N TYR A 21 17.80 12.53 11.18
CA TYR A 21 17.11 13.80 10.95
C TYR A 21 16.97 14.16 9.46
N PRO A 22 18.04 14.24 8.67
CA PRO A 22 17.91 14.52 7.26
C PRO A 22 17.13 13.42 6.50
N PHE A 23 17.16 12.18 6.98
CA PHE A 23 16.37 11.12 6.37
C PHE A 23 14.86 11.32 6.61
N VAL A 24 14.43 11.62 7.85
CA VAL A 24 13.02 11.96 8.15
C VAL A 24 12.58 13.18 7.34
N TRP A 25 13.45 14.19 7.21
CA TRP A 25 13.15 15.35 6.39
C TRP A 25 12.90 14.99 4.92
N LEU A 26 13.69 14.11 4.32
CA LEU A 26 13.43 13.61 2.96
C LEU A 26 12.07 12.90 2.89
N LYS A 27 11.75 12.06 3.85
CA LYS A 27 10.44 11.39 3.91
C LYS A 27 9.30 12.38 4.08
N SER A 28 9.45 13.41 4.88
CA SER A 28 8.42 14.46 5.07
C SER A 28 8.16 15.30 3.82
N LEU A 29 9.11 15.33 2.88
CA LEU A 29 8.92 15.94 1.55
C LEU A 29 8.19 15.02 0.55
N GLY A 30 7.83 13.78 0.97
CA GLY A 30 7.11 12.82 0.13
C GLY A 30 8.00 11.92 -0.73
N PHE A 31 9.31 11.84 -0.49
CA PHE A 31 10.16 10.90 -1.20
C PHE A 31 9.88 9.46 -0.78
N SER A 32 9.54 8.60 -1.74
CA SER A 32 9.51 7.16 -1.53
C SER A 32 10.92 6.57 -1.43
N ASP A 33 11.07 5.43 -0.75
CA ASP A 33 12.34 4.71 -0.67
C ASP A 33 12.84 4.35 -2.08
N ARG A 34 11.93 4.01 -2.98
CA ARG A 34 12.22 3.74 -4.39
C ARG A 34 12.80 4.98 -5.09
N ARG A 35 12.23 6.18 -4.89
CA ARG A 35 12.74 7.41 -5.49
C ARG A 35 14.11 7.77 -4.94
N LEU A 36 14.29 7.67 -3.64
CA LEU A 36 15.58 7.90 -3.00
C LEU A 36 16.65 6.93 -3.52
N GLY A 37 16.31 5.65 -3.67
CA GLY A 37 17.19 4.65 -4.26
C GLY A 37 17.61 4.99 -5.69
N GLN A 38 16.67 5.42 -6.53
CA GLN A 38 16.97 5.87 -7.90
C GLN A 38 17.94 7.06 -7.92
N LEU A 39 17.77 8.04 -7.03
CA LEU A 39 18.64 9.22 -6.94
C LEU A 39 20.05 8.86 -6.46
N ALA A 40 20.16 7.95 -5.50
CA ALA A 40 21.43 7.52 -4.91
C ALA A 40 22.08 6.32 -5.64
N ASN A 41 21.43 5.81 -6.70
CA ASN A 41 21.86 4.60 -7.43
C ASN A 41 21.98 3.37 -6.50
N LEU A 42 20.96 3.17 -5.64
CA LEU A 42 20.84 2.06 -4.70
C LEU A 42 19.52 1.29 -4.94
N PRO A 43 19.45 -0.01 -4.61
CA PRO A 43 18.19 -0.73 -4.54
C PRO A 43 17.23 -0.10 -3.51
N ALA A 44 15.93 -0.08 -3.82
CA ALA A 44 14.92 0.45 -2.89
C ALA A 44 14.94 -0.28 -1.53
N ASN A 45 15.15 -1.59 -1.54
CA ASN A 45 15.21 -2.41 -0.32
C ASN A 45 16.36 -1.99 0.62
N ASP A 46 17.49 -1.53 0.09
CA ASP A 46 18.61 -1.04 0.90
C ASP A 46 18.24 0.29 1.57
N VAL A 47 17.53 1.17 0.87
CA VAL A 47 17.00 2.41 1.42
C VAL A 47 15.97 2.11 2.52
N THR A 48 15.05 1.19 2.27
CA THR A 48 14.07 0.72 3.25
C THR A 48 14.74 0.15 4.50
N ALA A 49 15.73 -0.72 4.32
CA ALA A 49 16.48 -1.30 5.44
C ALA A 49 17.19 -0.22 6.28
N LYS A 50 17.84 0.76 5.62
CA LYS A 50 18.50 1.88 6.28
C LYS A 50 17.48 2.74 7.04
N ARG A 51 16.33 3.05 6.45
CA ARG A 51 15.25 3.81 7.08
C ARG A 51 14.73 3.10 8.34
N LEU A 52 14.45 1.80 8.24
CA LEU A 52 13.94 1.00 9.36
C LEU A 52 14.98 0.83 10.47
N ALA A 53 16.29 0.77 10.15
CA ALA A 53 17.35 0.74 11.15
C ALA A 53 17.39 2.00 12.04
N HIS A 54 16.87 3.12 11.53
CA HIS A 54 16.68 4.35 12.30
C HIS A 54 15.28 4.47 12.94
N ASN A 55 14.44 3.42 12.89
CA ASN A 55 13.05 3.45 13.35
C ASN A 55 12.21 4.56 12.67
N ILE A 56 12.55 4.96 11.46
CA ILE A 56 11.78 5.93 10.70
C ILE A 56 10.61 5.21 10.03
N VAL A 57 9.44 5.36 10.60
CA VAL A 57 8.17 4.80 10.11
C VAL A 57 7.13 5.92 10.00
N PRO A 58 6.14 5.81 9.11
CA PRO A 58 5.06 6.77 9.06
C PRO A 58 4.17 6.68 10.30
N SER A 59 3.63 7.79 10.73
CA SER A 59 2.48 7.85 11.63
C SER A 59 1.20 7.99 10.80
N PHE A 60 0.13 7.38 11.27
CA PHE A 60 -1.17 7.49 10.62
C PHE A 60 -2.03 8.47 11.40
N LYS A 61 -2.61 9.43 10.68
CA LYS A 61 -3.47 10.47 11.23
C LYS A 61 -4.89 10.27 10.76
N ARG A 62 -5.83 10.54 11.65
CA ARG A 62 -7.26 10.51 11.32
C ARG A 62 -7.65 11.84 10.67
N ILE A 63 -8.46 11.79 9.61
CA ILE A 63 -8.95 12.99 8.96
C ILE A 63 -9.95 13.67 9.88
N ASP A 64 -9.65 14.89 10.31
CA ASP A 64 -10.55 15.71 11.13
C ASP A 64 -11.67 16.29 10.26
N THR A 65 -12.88 15.81 10.49
CA THR A 65 -14.10 16.30 9.82
C THR A 65 -14.90 17.29 10.68
N CYS A 66 -14.40 17.60 11.87
CA CYS A 66 -15.10 18.41 12.87
C CYS A 66 -14.39 19.73 13.20
N ALA A 67 -13.40 20.15 12.40
CA ALA A 67 -12.62 21.38 12.56
C ALA A 67 -12.01 21.52 13.98
N ALA A 68 -11.59 20.42 14.57
CA ALA A 68 -11.06 20.30 15.94
C ALA A 68 -12.02 20.77 17.07
N GLU A 69 -13.30 20.98 16.77
CA GLU A 69 -14.31 21.31 17.79
C GLU A 69 -14.73 20.08 18.62
N PHE A 70 -14.72 18.92 17.98
CA PHE A 70 -15.04 17.62 18.59
C PHE A 70 -14.05 16.56 18.11
N ALA A 71 -13.92 15.48 18.88
CA ALA A 71 -13.18 14.32 18.43
C ALA A 71 -13.80 13.76 17.13
N SER A 72 -12.99 13.60 16.09
CA SER A 72 -13.44 13.02 14.83
C SER A 72 -13.35 11.50 14.89
N ASP A 73 -14.47 10.82 14.74
CA ASP A 73 -14.59 9.36 14.83
C ASP A 73 -14.67 8.71 13.45
N THR A 74 -14.09 9.38 12.44
CA THR A 74 -14.10 8.89 11.06
C THR A 74 -13.19 7.69 10.89
N ALA A 75 -13.55 6.81 9.96
CA ALA A 75 -12.71 5.67 9.54
C ALA A 75 -11.48 6.11 8.73
N TYR A 76 -11.41 7.37 8.31
CA TYR A 76 -10.46 7.90 7.33
C TYR A 76 -9.10 8.22 7.94
N MET A 77 -8.06 7.59 7.42
CA MET A 77 -6.68 7.77 7.84
C MET A 77 -5.76 8.03 6.65
N TYR A 78 -4.65 8.71 6.91
CA TYR A 78 -3.56 8.94 5.97
C TYR A 78 -2.23 8.90 6.69
N SER A 79 -1.15 8.60 5.98
CA SER A 79 0.20 8.58 6.55
C SER A 79 0.88 9.94 6.51
N SER A 80 1.77 10.18 7.48
CA SER A 80 2.61 11.36 7.54
C SER A 80 3.97 11.03 8.17
N TYR A 81 5.02 11.73 7.72
CA TYR A 81 6.33 11.75 8.37
C TYR A 81 6.52 13.13 9.02
N GLU A 82 6.21 13.24 10.30
CA GLU A 82 6.23 14.50 11.03
C GLU A 82 7.57 14.76 11.71
N LEU A 83 8.29 15.80 11.26
CA LEU A 83 9.58 16.19 11.83
C LEU A 83 9.52 16.54 13.32
N ALA A 84 8.54 17.35 13.73
CA ALA A 84 8.46 17.85 15.10
C ALA A 84 8.21 16.72 16.13
N SER A 85 7.31 15.80 15.81
CA SER A 85 6.96 14.68 16.69
C SER A 85 7.99 13.57 16.68
N ALA A 86 8.68 13.36 15.55
CA ALA A 86 9.77 12.39 15.44
C ALA A 86 10.92 12.66 16.43
N PHE A 87 11.13 13.93 16.81
CA PHE A 87 12.20 14.30 17.75
C PHE A 87 11.74 14.48 19.19
N ALA A 88 10.48 14.86 19.41
CA ALA A 88 9.93 15.02 20.75
C ALA A 88 9.74 13.69 21.49
N ASN A 89 9.45 12.62 20.76
CA ASN A 89 9.09 11.31 21.33
C ASN A 89 10.09 10.19 20.96
N GLY A 90 11.30 10.55 20.44
CA GLY A 90 12.21 9.58 19.81
C GLY A 90 11.67 9.14 18.44
N LEU A 91 12.56 8.86 17.51
CA LEU A 91 12.32 8.69 16.07
C LEU A 91 11.15 7.79 15.59
N GLY A 92 10.44 7.14 16.48
CA GLY A 92 9.22 6.36 16.20
C GLY A 92 7.95 6.87 16.89
N GLY A 93 7.95 8.11 17.41
CA GLY A 93 6.95 8.57 18.34
C GLY A 93 6.04 9.71 17.91
N ALA A 94 5.83 9.94 16.63
CA ALA A 94 4.68 10.74 16.22
C ALA A 94 3.41 10.07 16.76
N GLU A 95 2.49 10.85 17.37
CA GLU A 95 1.19 10.33 17.77
C GLU A 95 0.51 9.67 16.57
N CYS A 96 0.44 8.34 16.60
CA CYS A 96 -0.24 7.58 15.57
C CYS A 96 -1.67 7.32 16.03
N GLU A 97 -2.62 7.80 15.25
CA GLU A 97 -4.05 7.71 15.55
C GLU A 97 -4.71 6.45 14.97
N ALA A 98 -3.92 5.53 14.41
CA ALA A 98 -4.45 4.30 13.85
C ALA A 98 -5.11 3.42 14.91
N ASP A 99 -4.53 3.33 16.11
CA ASP A 99 -5.07 2.56 17.26
C ASP A 99 -5.66 1.20 16.83
N PRO A 100 -4.81 0.23 16.42
CA PRO A 100 -5.27 -1.06 15.91
C PRO A 100 -6.08 -1.85 16.93
N SER A 101 -7.24 -2.38 16.55
CA SER A 101 -8.09 -3.21 17.40
C SER A 101 -7.47 -4.59 17.65
N ASP A 102 -8.01 -5.34 18.60
CA ASP A 102 -7.65 -6.74 18.91
C ASP A 102 -8.41 -7.77 18.05
N ARG A 103 -9.23 -7.31 17.10
CA ARG A 103 -10.08 -8.16 16.25
C ARG A 103 -9.27 -8.96 15.21
N LYS A 104 -9.93 -9.93 14.58
CA LYS A 104 -9.44 -10.55 13.33
C LYS A 104 -9.69 -9.60 12.17
N LYS A 105 -8.67 -9.36 11.36
CA LYS A 105 -8.65 -8.33 10.32
C LYS A 105 -8.41 -8.90 8.96
N VAL A 106 -9.07 -8.31 7.95
CA VAL A 106 -8.79 -8.55 6.54
C VAL A 106 -8.59 -7.21 5.85
N VAL A 107 -7.48 -7.09 5.11
CA VAL A 107 -7.19 -5.92 4.29
C VAL A 107 -7.71 -6.15 2.87
N ILE A 108 -8.36 -5.14 2.29
CA ILE A 108 -8.83 -5.13 0.91
C ILE A 108 -8.14 -3.98 0.19
N LEU A 109 -7.46 -4.28 -0.93
CA LEU A 109 -6.85 -3.25 -1.77
C LEU A 109 -7.83 -2.79 -2.84
N GLY A 110 -8.09 -1.50 -2.88
CA GLY A 110 -8.96 -0.87 -3.87
C GLY A 110 -8.31 -0.73 -5.26
N GLY A 111 -9.03 -0.09 -6.19
CA GLY A 111 -8.61 0.04 -7.58
C GLY A 111 -7.51 1.08 -7.84
N GLY A 112 -7.24 1.96 -6.86
CA GLY A 112 -6.34 3.09 -7.06
C GLY A 112 -6.95 4.16 -7.98
N PRO A 113 -6.12 4.92 -8.72
CA PRO A 113 -6.60 5.97 -9.60
C PRO A 113 -7.47 5.41 -10.72
N ASN A 114 -8.57 6.08 -11.02
CA ASN A 114 -9.44 5.73 -12.15
C ASN A 114 -8.66 5.81 -13.48
N ARG A 115 -8.94 4.86 -14.36
CA ARG A 115 -8.35 4.78 -15.70
C ARG A 115 -9.46 4.77 -16.76
N ILE A 116 -9.18 5.35 -17.90
CA ILE A 116 -10.09 5.28 -19.05
C ILE A 116 -10.29 3.81 -19.42
N GLY A 117 -11.56 3.40 -19.56
CA GLY A 117 -11.93 2.02 -19.85
C GLY A 117 -12.03 1.09 -18.67
N GLN A 118 -11.73 1.54 -17.45
CA GLN A 118 -11.97 0.81 -16.21
C GLN A 118 -13.37 1.14 -15.70
N GLY A 119 -14.18 0.11 -15.47
CA GLY A 119 -15.54 0.27 -14.98
C GLY A 119 -15.65 0.23 -13.46
N ILE A 120 -16.87 0.45 -12.97
CA ILE A 120 -17.21 0.46 -11.54
C ILE A 120 -17.11 -0.95 -10.91
N GLU A 121 -17.07 -2.02 -11.70
CA GLU A 121 -17.05 -3.41 -11.22
C GLU A 121 -15.90 -3.70 -10.24
N PHE A 122 -14.76 -3.06 -10.39
CA PHE A 122 -13.63 -3.23 -9.47
C PHE A 122 -13.92 -2.63 -8.09
N ASP A 123 -14.54 -1.45 -8.06
CA ASP A 123 -14.95 -0.83 -6.80
C ASP A 123 -16.11 -1.59 -6.15
N TYR A 124 -17.10 -2.01 -6.94
CA TYR A 124 -18.22 -2.83 -6.50
C TYR A 124 -17.77 -4.13 -5.83
N CYS A 125 -16.79 -4.83 -6.41
CA CYS A 125 -16.24 -6.05 -5.82
C CYS A 125 -15.58 -5.78 -4.45
N CYS A 126 -14.86 -4.66 -4.31
CA CYS A 126 -14.24 -4.26 -3.04
C CYS A 126 -15.30 -3.98 -1.97
N VAL A 127 -16.37 -3.25 -2.32
CA VAL A 127 -17.49 -2.93 -1.41
C VAL A 127 -18.16 -4.20 -0.91
N HIS A 128 -18.50 -5.12 -1.83
CA HIS A 128 -19.15 -6.40 -1.45
C HIS A 128 -18.23 -7.29 -0.61
N ALA A 129 -16.92 -7.26 -0.84
CA ALA A 129 -15.96 -7.95 0.02
C ALA A 129 -15.97 -7.38 1.44
N CYS A 130 -16.01 -6.06 1.61
CA CYS A 130 -16.13 -5.43 2.93
C CYS A 130 -17.39 -5.90 3.65
N TYR A 131 -18.56 -5.86 3.00
CA TYR A 131 -19.82 -6.27 3.61
C TYR A 131 -19.83 -7.75 4.00
N ALA A 132 -19.42 -8.64 3.09
CA ALA A 132 -19.36 -10.07 3.37
C ALA A 132 -18.41 -10.44 4.51
N LEU A 133 -17.27 -9.77 4.60
CA LEU A 133 -16.29 -9.98 5.67
C LEU A 133 -16.79 -9.42 7.01
N SER A 134 -17.43 -8.25 7.00
CA SER A 134 -18.04 -7.65 8.19
C SER A 134 -19.16 -8.54 8.73
N GLU A 135 -20.04 -9.08 7.87
CA GLU A 135 -21.07 -10.05 8.26
C GLU A 135 -20.46 -11.34 8.84
N ALA A 136 -19.27 -11.74 8.35
CA ALA A 136 -18.54 -12.89 8.87
C ALA A 136 -17.77 -12.60 10.18
N GLY A 137 -17.84 -11.36 10.69
CA GLY A 137 -17.25 -10.95 11.96
C GLY A 137 -15.79 -10.50 11.92
N PHE A 138 -15.24 -10.24 10.73
CA PHE A 138 -13.92 -9.66 10.57
C PHE A 138 -13.97 -8.13 10.62
N GLU A 139 -12.92 -7.51 11.11
CA GLU A 139 -12.67 -6.09 10.90
C GLU A 139 -12.14 -5.90 9.48
N THR A 140 -12.78 -5.01 8.75
CA THR A 140 -12.44 -4.73 7.35
C THR A 140 -11.57 -3.48 7.26
N ILE A 141 -10.45 -3.59 6.57
CA ILE A 141 -9.50 -2.50 6.36
C ILE A 141 -9.39 -2.26 4.85
N MET A 142 -9.89 -1.11 4.40
CA MET A 142 -9.75 -0.69 3.01
C MET A 142 -8.50 0.18 2.85
N ILE A 143 -7.71 -0.09 1.81
CA ILE A 143 -6.62 0.80 1.37
C ILE A 143 -6.92 1.23 -0.07
N ASN A 144 -7.14 2.51 -0.29
CA ASN A 144 -7.37 3.07 -1.61
C ASN A 144 -6.98 4.56 -1.64
N CYS A 145 -6.54 5.06 -2.80
CA CYS A 145 -6.15 6.46 -2.96
C CYS A 145 -7.20 7.31 -3.71
N ASN A 146 -8.30 6.72 -4.15
CA ASN A 146 -9.34 7.42 -4.88
C ASN A 146 -10.52 7.77 -3.96
N PRO A 147 -10.74 9.06 -3.62
CA PRO A 147 -11.82 9.45 -2.73
C PRO A 147 -13.20 9.49 -3.40
N GLU A 148 -13.27 9.29 -4.72
CA GLU A 148 -14.49 9.38 -5.53
C GLU A 148 -15.10 8.00 -5.83
N THR A 149 -14.93 7.01 -4.93
CA THR A 149 -15.46 5.66 -5.09
C THR A 149 -16.21 5.21 -3.86
N VAL A 150 -17.18 4.31 -4.01
CA VAL A 150 -18.02 3.80 -2.91
C VAL A 150 -17.19 3.00 -1.90
N SER A 151 -16.11 2.33 -2.32
CA SER A 151 -15.22 1.62 -1.40
C SER A 151 -14.53 2.55 -0.39
N THR A 152 -14.51 3.85 -0.67
CA THR A 152 -13.96 4.88 0.23
C THR A 152 -15.04 5.69 0.95
N ASP A 153 -16.29 5.27 0.90
CA ASP A 153 -17.34 5.85 1.73
C ASP A 153 -17.15 5.46 3.21
N TYR A 154 -17.57 6.35 4.12
CA TYR A 154 -17.32 6.24 5.56
C TYR A 154 -17.94 5.01 6.23
N ASP A 155 -18.93 4.39 5.59
CA ASP A 155 -19.69 3.25 6.10
C ASP A 155 -19.45 1.93 5.36
N THR A 156 -18.48 1.90 4.44
CA THR A 156 -18.15 0.70 3.66
C THR A 156 -17.24 -0.26 4.41
N SER A 157 -16.22 0.25 5.08
CA SER A 157 -15.26 -0.54 5.86
C SER A 157 -15.11 -0.01 7.28
N ASP A 158 -14.68 -0.86 8.23
CA ASP A 158 -14.42 -0.42 9.59
C ASP A 158 -13.27 0.61 9.66
N ARG A 159 -12.29 0.47 8.76
CA ARG A 159 -11.09 1.32 8.70
C ARG A 159 -10.71 1.60 7.25
N LEU A 160 -10.36 2.84 6.96
CA LEU A 160 -10.00 3.27 5.62
C LEU A 160 -8.69 4.06 5.65
N TYR A 161 -7.72 3.63 4.85
CA TYR A 161 -6.47 4.32 4.63
C TYR A 161 -6.44 4.93 3.23
N PHE A 162 -6.38 6.26 3.15
CA PHE A 162 -6.13 6.98 1.91
C PHE A 162 -4.63 6.98 1.61
N GLU A 163 -4.18 5.90 0.98
CA GLU A 163 -2.77 5.70 0.66
C GLU A 163 -2.58 5.28 -0.81
N PRO A 164 -1.46 5.63 -1.41
CA PRO A 164 -1.08 5.07 -2.69
C PRO A 164 -0.96 3.55 -2.60
N LEU A 165 -1.37 2.84 -3.66
CA LEU A 165 -1.22 1.39 -3.73
C LEU A 165 0.19 1.02 -4.19
N THR A 166 1.19 1.41 -3.39
CA THR A 166 2.58 1.00 -3.53
C THR A 166 2.95 -0.05 -2.48
N ASP A 167 4.00 -0.81 -2.73
CA ASP A 167 4.54 -1.77 -1.79
C ASP A 167 4.93 -1.12 -0.46
N GLU A 168 5.62 0.02 -0.49
CA GLU A 168 6.06 0.78 0.70
C GLU A 168 4.88 1.20 1.57
N ASP A 169 3.86 1.84 0.97
CA ASP A 169 2.74 2.41 1.71
C ASP A 169 1.84 1.30 2.28
N VAL A 170 1.48 0.32 1.44
CA VAL A 170 0.61 -0.79 1.84
C VAL A 170 1.25 -1.65 2.93
N ILE A 171 2.54 -1.99 2.80
CA ILE A 171 3.26 -2.74 3.83
C ILE A 171 3.33 -1.95 5.15
N SER A 172 3.47 -0.63 5.09
CA SER A 172 3.50 0.22 6.28
C SER A 172 2.16 0.20 7.03
N VAL A 173 1.03 0.30 6.31
CA VAL A 173 -0.31 0.15 6.90
C VAL A 173 -0.48 -1.23 7.53
N ILE A 174 -0.14 -2.29 6.78
CA ILE A 174 -0.31 -3.67 7.25
C ILE A 174 0.53 -3.95 8.50
N LYS A 175 1.77 -3.48 8.54
CA LYS A 175 2.62 -3.61 9.73
C LYS A 175 2.01 -2.91 10.93
N ARG A 176 1.49 -1.69 10.75
CA ARG A 176 0.82 -0.95 11.83
C ARG A 176 -0.41 -1.69 12.33
N GLU A 177 -1.27 -2.15 11.44
CA GLU A 177 -2.49 -2.89 11.81
C GLU A 177 -2.22 -4.25 12.45
N SER A 178 -1.07 -4.83 12.18
CA SER A 178 -0.63 -6.11 12.76
C SER A 178 -0.04 -5.99 14.17
N GLU A 179 0.14 -4.77 14.69
CA GLU A 179 0.66 -4.56 16.07
C GLU A 179 -0.34 -5.01 17.14
N ASN A 180 -1.63 -5.09 16.82
CA ASN A 180 -2.66 -5.62 17.70
C ASN A 180 -3.67 -6.44 16.88
N GLY A 181 -4.29 -7.43 17.53
CA GLY A 181 -5.24 -8.34 16.89
C GLY A 181 -4.57 -9.38 15.97
N THR A 182 -5.32 -9.87 15.00
CA THR A 182 -4.85 -10.91 14.08
C THR A 182 -5.11 -10.53 12.63
N LEU A 183 -4.07 -10.23 11.87
CA LEU A 183 -4.18 -10.09 10.42
C LEU A 183 -4.39 -11.47 9.79
N CYS A 184 -5.55 -11.67 9.15
CA CYS A 184 -5.85 -12.91 8.42
C CYS A 184 -5.20 -12.91 7.03
N GLY A 185 -5.07 -11.75 6.40
CA GLY A 185 -4.41 -11.56 5.12
C GLY A 185 -4.99 -10.40 4.31
N VAL A 186 -4.57 -10.34 3.05
CA VAL A 186 -4.86 -9.25 2.11
C VAL A 186 -5.55 -9.79 0.86
N ILE A 187 -6.61 -9.14 0.42
CA ILE A 187 -7.28 -9.39 -0.86
C ILE A 187 -6.73 -8.39 -1.89
N VAL A 188 -6.05 -8.91 -2.92
CA VAL A 188 -5.38 -8.09 -3.96
C VAL A 188 -6.09 -8.11 -5.31
N GLN A 189 -7.03 -9.04 -5.54
CA GLN A 189 -7.56 -9.32 -6.89
C GLN A 189 -8.81 -8.53 -7.24
N LEU A 190 -9.44 -7.83 -6.29
CA LEU A 190 -10.72 -7.15 -6.52
C LEU A 190 -10.56 -5.75 -7.12
N GLY A 191 -9.46 -5.06 -6.85
CA GLY A 191 -9.17 -3.70 -7.30
C GLY A 191 -8.57 -3.59 -8.72
N GLY A 192 -8.57 -4.65 -9.50
CA GLY A 192 -7.99 -4.68 -10.86
C GLY A 192 -6.47 -4.72 -10.85
N GLN A 193 -5.85 -4.18 -11.91
CA GLN A 193 -4.42 -4.32 -12.19
C GLN A 193 -3.49 -3.60 -11.19
N THR A 194 -3.96 -2.57 -10.51
CA THR A 194 -3.11 -1.78 -9.61
C THR A 194 -2.65 -2.60 -8.40
N PRO A 195 -3.55 -3.22 -7.60
CA PRO A 195 -3.14 -4.01 -6.45
C PRO A 195 -2.46 -5.33 -6.84
N LEU A 196 -2.75 -5.92 -7.99
CA LEU A 196 -2.09 -7.14 -8.46
C LEU A 196 -0.58 -6.97 -8.59
N LYS A 197 -0.12 -5.78 -9.00
CA LYS A 197 1.31 -5.51 -9.21
C LYS A 197 2.16 -5.58 -7.95
N ILE A 198 1.55 -5.43 -6.77
CA ILE A 198 2.27 -5.47 -5.50
C ILE A 198 2.09 -6.81 -4.77
N ALA A 199 1.34 -7.76 -5.33
CA ALA A 199 1.07 -9.05 -4.69
C ALA A 199 2.35 -9.82 -4.35
N ALA A 200 3.32 -9.86 -5.27
CA ALA A 200 4.60 -10.52 -5.04
C ALA A 200 5.40 -9.84 -3.90
N ALA A 201 5.44 -8.51 -3.85
CA ALA A 201 6.13 -7.78 -2.78
C ALA A 201 5.48 -8.00 -1.40
N LEU A 202 4.15 -8.14 -1.35
CA LEU A 202 3.43 -8.49 -0.13
C LEU A 202 3.77 -9.90 0.34
N GLU A 203 3.81 -10.86 -0.58
CA GLU A 203 4.19 -12.25 -0.28
C GLU A 203 5.64 -12.35 0.21
N GLU A 204 6.59 -11.64 -0.45
CA GLU A 204 7.99 -11.54 -0.02
C GLU A 204 8.12 -10.91 1.40
N ALA A 205 7.24 -9.99 1.74
CA ALA A 205 7.16 -9.40 3.08
C ALA A 205 6.51 -10.34 4.12
N GLY A 206 6.11 -11.56 3.73
CA GLY A 206 5.47 -12.54 4.61
C GLY A 206 4.00 -12.26 4.90
N ILE A 207 3.35 -11.42 4.10
CA ILE A 207 1.94 -11.06 4.28
C ILE A 207 1.07 -12.07 3.54
N PRO A 208 0.12 -12.74 4.22
CA PRO A 208 -0.76 -13.73 3.58
C PRO A 208 -1.66 -13.08 2.52
N ILE A 209 -1.66 -13.63 1.30
CA ILE A 209 -2.59 -13.25 0.25
C ILE A 209 -3.80 -14.17 0.31
N LEU A 210 -4.99 -13.58 0.39
CA LEU A 210 -6.26 -14.31 0.43
C LEU A 210 -6.86 -14.46 -0.97
N GLY A 211 -7.50 -15.59 -1.21
CA GLY A 211 -8.11 -15.92 -2.50
C GLY A 211 -7.12 -16.58 -3.45
N THR A 212 -6.92 -16.01 -4.63
CA THR A 212 -6.00 -16.55 -5.64
C THR A 212 -4.55 -16.30 -5.24
N SER A 213 -3.71 -17.32 -5.31
CA SER A 213 -2.28 -17.19 -4.99
C SER A 213 -1.56 -16.29 -5.99
N PRO A 214 -0.50 -15.58 -5.59
CA PRO A 214 0.31 -14.75 -6.50
C PRO A 214 0.82 -15.52 -7.72
N ASP A 215 1.25 -16.79 -7.55
CA ASP A 215 1.68 -17.63 -8.68
C ASP A 215 0.54 -17.94 -9.66
N ALA A 216 -0.68 -18.17 -9.18
CA ALA A 216 -1.84 -18.40 -10.05
C ALA A 216 -2.29 -17.12 -10.76
N ILE A 217 -2.13 -15.94 -10.12
CA ILE A 217 -2.37 -14.64 -10.75
C ILE A 217 -1.35 -14.43 -11.88
N ASP A 218 -0.06 -14.62 -11.60
CA ASP A 218 1.01 -14.49 -12.57
C ASP A 218 0.84 -15.48 -13.74
N LEU A 219 0.47 -16.74 -13.44
CA LEU A 219 0.17 -17.74 -14.46
C LEU A 219 -0.94 -17.30 -15.43
N ALA A 220 -1.94 -16.59 -14.93
CA ALA A 220 -3.05 -16.08 -15.75
C ALA A 220 -2.68 -14.82 -16.55
N GLU A 221 -1.75 -14.03 -16.06
CA GLU A 221 -1.35 -12.74 -16.68
C GLU A 221 -0.14 -12.85 -17.62
N ASP A 222 0.79 -13.75 -17.32
CA ASP A 222 1.95 -14.01 -18.18
C ASP A 222 1.53 -14.79 -19.43
N ARG A 223 1.76 -14.19 -20.61
CA ARG A 223 1.30 -14.75 -21.87
C ARG A 223 1.93 -16.10 -22.19
N GLU A 224 3.18 -16.30 -21.85
CA GLU A 224 3.89 -17.55 -22.11
C GLU A 224 3.41 -18.66 -21.18
N ARG A 225 3.33 -18.38 -19.89
CA ARG A 225 2.82 -19.32 -18.88
C ARG A 225 1.37 -19.72 -19.18
N PHE A 226 0.53 -18.75 -19.55
CA PHE A 226 -0.87 -19.00 -19.88
C PHE A 226 -1.02 -19.84 -21.15
N GLN A 227 -0.22 -19.57 -22.22
CA GLN A 227 -0.20 -20.37 -23.42
C GLN A 227 0.18 -21.84 -23.13
N GLN A 228 1.20 -22.05 -22.31
CA GLN A 228 1.62 -23.41 -21.90
C GLN A 228 0.51 -24.11 -21.10
N LEU A 229 -0.20 -23.39 -20.25
CA LEU A 229 -1.35 -23.91 -19.51
C LEU A 229 -2.48 -24.36 -20.46
N LEU A 230 -2.84 -23.53 -21.45
CA LEU A 230 -3.88 -23.87 -22.43
C LEU A 230 -3.50 -25.11 -23.24
N GLN A 231 -2.23 -25.22 -23.66
CA GLN A 231 -1.72 -26.41 -24.35
C GLN A 231 -1.79 -27.66 -23.47
N LYS A 232 -1.41 -27.56 -22.20
CA LYS A 232 -1.48 -28.67 -21.24
C LYS A 232 -2.90 -29.15 -21.00
N LEU A 233 -3.88 -28.24 -21.06
CA LEU A 233 -5.29 -28.54 -20.87
C LEU A 233 -6.02 -28.92 -22.17
N ASP A 234 -5.31 -28.98 -23.29
CA ASP A 234 -5.86 -29.25 -24.64
C ASP A 234 -7.00 -28.26 -25.01
N LEU A 235 -6.83 -27.00 -24.61
CA LEU A 235 -7.79 -25.94 -24.93
C LEU A 235 -7.37 -25.19 -26.18
N LEU A 236 -8.36 -24.86 -27.02
CA LEU A 236 -8.15 -24.14 -28.27
C LEU A 236 -7.81 -22.68 -28.00
N GLN A 237 -6.80 -22.19 -28.71
CA GLN A 237 -6.40 -20.76 -28.74
C GLN A 237 -6.02 -20.38 -30.17
N PRO A 238 -6.07 -19.08 -30.50
CA PRO A 238 -5.51 -18.60 -31.78
C PRO A 238 -4.03 -18.95 -31.91
N GLU A 239 -3.57 -19.16 -33.15
CA GLU A 239 -2.14 -19.25 -33.41
C GLU A 239 -1.45 -17.95 -32.97
N ASN A 240 -0.42 -18.10 -32.13
CA ASN A 240 0.30 -16.96 -31.58
C ASN A 240 1.80 -17.27 -31.51
N GLY A 241 2.60 -16.22 -31.42
CA GLY A 241 4.04 -16.27 -31.20
C GLY A 241 4.43 -15.31 -30.09
N ILE A 242 5.48 -15.64 -29.36
CA ILE A 242 6.03 -14.83 -28.27
C ILE A 242 7.38 -14.29 -28.73
N ALA A 243 7.58 -12.98 -28.60
CA ALA A 243 8.86 -12.33 -28.88
C ALA A 243 9.34 -11.62 -27.60
N HIS A 244 10.56 -11.92 -27.18
CA HIS A 244 11.18 -11.30 -26.00
C HIS A 244 12.12 -10.13 -26.36
N SER A 245 12.45 -9.95 -27.61
CA SER A 245 13.24 -8.83 -28.13
C SER A 245 12.89 -8.54 -29.58
N ALA A 246 13.12 -7.33 -30.02
CA ALA A 246 13.03 -6.93 -31.41
C ALA A 246 14.32 -7.25 -32.15
#